data_52267e242165c3ece799cbcc43503e92
#
_entry.id   52267e242165c3ece799cbcc43503e92
#
_cell.length_a   1.000
_cell.length_b   1.000
_cell.length_c   1.000
_cell.angle_alpha   90.00
_cell.angle_beta   90.00
_cell.angle_gamma   90.00
#
_symmetry.space_group_name_H-M   'P 1'
#
loop_
_entity.id
_entity.type
_entity.pdbx_description
1 polymer ?
#
loop_
_entity_poly.entity_id
_entity_poly.type
_entity_poly.pdbx_seq_one_letter_code
_entity_poly.pdbx_strand_id
1 'polypeptide(L)'
;MRDKTLFIVVLAVMLLVTACADTAIDRRALVMRNNPHVTKIDSLHSLTVGNGRFAFTADATGLQTFPEYYKEGLSLGTYSEWGWHSFPNKEDYKIVETLQDHPLPGHPHGIYAVQFPEGPERNAKAAEWFRANPHRLHLGNIGFDSLAVSDITEIDQTLDMWKGELHSHFLWRKLPVTVTTSCNGDSDIVSASVSSSAKLAVGIRFPYPTGEAADDATCWTADDCHSTDIILSEPQRALIR
;
A
#
# COMPACT_ATOMS: atom_id res chain seq x y z
N MET A 1 -17.32 49.57 49.20
CA MET A 1 -17.88 48.24 48.86
C MET A 1 -18.11 48.04 47.36
N ARG A 2 -18.57 49.05 46.62
CA ARG A 2 -18.79 48.95 45.16
C ARG A 2 -17.56 48.58 44.32
N ASP A 3 -16.36 49.10 44.67
CA ASP A 3 -15.16 48.85 43.89
C ASP A 3 -14.65 47.42 44.01
N LYS A 4 -14.79 46.81 45.18
CA LYS A 4 -14.38 45.38 45.39
C LYS A 4 -15.29 44.41 44.64
N THR A 5 -16.60 44.76 44.54
CA THR A 5 -17.56 43.91 43.80
C THR A 5 -17.30 44.01 42.28
N LEU A 6 -16.99 45.23 41.79
CA LEU A 6 -16.65 45.42 40.39
C LEU A 6 -15.36 44.68 40.02
N PHE A 7 -14.34 44.72 40.89
CA PHE A 7 -13.08 44.00 40.66
C PHE A 7 -13.26 42.46 40.61
N ILE A 8 -14.12 41.93 41.52
CA ILE A 8 -14.42 40.49 41.53
C ILE A 8 -15.18 40.07 40.25
N VAL A 9 -16.12 40.87 39.79
CA VAL A 9 -16.88 40.62 38.56
C VAL A 9 -15.97 40.67 37.33
N VAL A 10 -15.09 41.67 37.23
CA VAL A 10 -14.11 41.76 36.12
C VAL A 10 -13.13 40.56 36.14
N LEU A 11 -12.64 40.14 37.30
CA LEU A 11 -11.77 39.00 37.44
C LEU A 11 -12.48 37.69 37.06
N ALA A 12 -13.74 37.52 37.45
CA ALA A 12 -14.55 36.34 37.08
C ALA A 12 -14.83 36.30 35.57
N VAL A 13 -15.09 37.44 34.93
CA VAL A 13 -15.28 37.54 33.48
C VAL A 13 -13.96 37.24 32.74
N MET A 14 -12.81 37.75 33.23
CA MET A 14 -11.51 37.39 32.65
C MET A 14 -11.21 35.88 32.77
N LEU A 15 -11.51 35.24 33.91
CA LEU A 15 -11.35 33.82 34.09
C LEU A 15 -12.28 32.99 33.20
N LEU A 16 -13.51 33.47 32.92
CA LEU A 16 -14.42 32.80 31.98
C LEU A 16 -13.98 32.92 30.54
N VAL A 17 -13.38 34.03 30.14
CA VAL A 17 -12.88 34.24 28.78
C VAL A 17 -11.63 33.37 28.50
N THR A 18 -10.80 33.11 29.51
CA THR A 18 -9.63 32.22 29.35
C THR A 18 -9.99 30.74 29.36
N ALA A 19 -11.16 30.33 29.89
CA ALA A 19 -11.64 28.96 29.90
C ALA A 19 -12.21 28.49 28.55
N CYS A 20 -12.48 29.40 27.62
CA CYS A 20 -12.98 29.12 26.26
C CYS A 20 -11.86 29.21 25.19
N ALA A 21 -10.59 29.10 25.55
CA ALA A 21 -9.57 28.87 24.54
C ALA A 21 -9.83 27.48 23.94
N ASP A 22 -10.54 27.42 22.83
CA ASP A 22 -10.55 26.25 21.96
C ASP A 22 -9.08 25.91 21.66
N THR A 23 -8.54 24.89 22.36
CA THR A 23 -7.23 24.35 22.02
C THR A 23 -7.42 23.66 20.67
N ALA A 24 -7.16 24.40 19.60
CA ALA A 24 -7.20 23.84 18.26
C ALA A 24 -6.30 22.58 18.24
N ILE A 25 -6.87 21.44 17.84
CA ILE A 25 -6.12 20.20 17.77
C ILE A 25 -5.01 20.37 16.74
N ASP A 26 -3.76 20.25 17.16
CA ASP A 26 -2.62 20.16 16.24
C ASP A 26 -2.66 18.81 15.52
N ARG A 27 -3.36 18.79 14.39
CA ARG A 27 -3.56 17.59 13.56
C ARG A 27 -2.25 17.03 13.03
N ARG A 28 -1.29 17.91 12.73
CA ARG A 28 0.02 17.47 12.24
C ARG A 28 0.78 16.73 13.33
N ALA A 29 0.89 17.30 14.52
CA ALA A 29 1.53 16.63 15.65
C ALA A 29 0.82 15.32 16.01
N LEU A 30 -0.51 15.27 15.90
CA LEU A 30 -1.32 14.08 16.12
C LEU A 30 -0.98 12.98 15.11
N VAL A 31 -0.85 13.30 13.83
CA VAL A 31 -0.49 12.33 12.79
C VAL A 31 0.95 11.88 12.97
N MET A 32 1.90 12.82 13.08
CA MET A 32 3.34 12.52 13.12
C MET A 32 3.76 11.63 14.29
N ARG A 33 3.11 11.73 15.45
CA ARG A 33 3.41 10.84 16.60
C ARG A 33 3.00 9.38 16.36
N ASN A 34 2.20 9.12 15.33
CA ASN A 34 1.78 7.77 14.96
C ASN A 34 2.46 7.27 13.69
N ASN A 35 3.51 7.95 13.21
CA ASN A 35 4.28 7.50 12.06
C ASN A 35 4.81 6.07 12.31
N PRO A 36 4.55 5.11 11.40
CA PRO A 36 5.15 3.78 11.48
C PRO A 36 6.67 3.85 11.42
N HIS A 37 7.33 3.04 12.25
CA HIS A 37 8.78 2.93 12.32
C HIS A 37 9.21 1.47 12.31
N VAL A 38 10.10 1.11 11.39
CA VAL A 38 10.59 -0.26 11.16
C VAL A 38 12.10 -0.29 11.33
N THR A 39 12.61 -1.20 12.18
CA THR A 39 14.03 -1.33 12.50
C THR A 39 14.61 -2.70 12.15
N LYS A 40 13.83 -3.57 11.52
CA LYS A 40 14.23 -4.91 11.07
C LYS A 40 13.44 -5.30 9.84
N ILE A 41 13.96 -6.23 9.07
CA ILE A 41 13.18 -6.88 8.01
C ILE A 41 12.18 -7.83 8.67
N ASP A 42 10.90 -7.63 8.35
CA ASP A 42 9.80 -8.45 8.85
C ASP A 42 8.71 -8.47 7.77
N SER A 43 8.35 -9.67 7.32
CA SER A 43 7.39 -9.84 6.22
C SER A 43 5.99 -9.29 6.49
N LEU A 44 5.67 -9.01 7.76
CA LEU A 44 4.41 -8.40 8.17
C LEU A 44 4.49 -6.86 8.28
N HIS A 45 5.64 -6.25 8.02
CA HIS A 45 5.90 -4.81 8.21
C HIS A 45 6.33 -4.11 6.91
N SER A 46 5.70 -4.44 5.79
CA SER A 46 5.82 -3.60 4.59
C SER A 46 5.04 -2.29 4.76
N LEU A 47 5.56 -1.19 4.20
CA LEU A 47 4.92 0.12 4.28
C LEU A 47 4.51 0.61 2.88
N THR A 48 3.38 1.32 2.81
CA THR A 48 2.79 1.74 1.54
C THR A 48 2.76 3.25 1.43
N VAL A 49 3.19 3.77 0.29
CA VAL A 49 2.93 5.15 -0.16
C VAL A 49 1.94 5.11 -1.32
N GLY A 50 1.12 6.15 -1.45
CA GLY A 50 0.10 6.20 -2.50
C GLY A 50 -0.69 7.51 -2.49
N ASN A 51 -1.61 7.64 -3.45
CA ASN A 51 -2.46 8.83 -3.61
C ASN A 51 -3.97 8.52 -3.49
N GLY A 52 -4.32 7.31 -3.03
CA GLY A 52 -5.71 6.84 -2.94
C GLY A 52 -6.19 6.09 -4.19
N ARG A 53 -5.55 6.25 -5.34
CA ARG A 53 -5.83 5.55 -6.61
C ARG A 53 -4.66 4.67 -7.06
N PHE A 54 -3.45 5.06 -6.69
CA PHE A 54 -2.20 4.35 -6.93
C PHE A 54 -1.54 4.03 -5.60
N ALA A 55 -0.92 2.86 -5.50
CA ALA A 55 -0.22 2.39 -4.30
C ALA A 55 1.08 1.67 -4.65
N PHE A 56 2.12 1.96 -3.88
CA PHE A 56 3.43 1.32 -3.94
C PHE A 56 3.78 0.82 -2.55
N THR A 57 3.78 -0.50 -2.38
CA THR A 57 4.13 -1.15 -1.10
C THR A 57 5.59 -1.57 -1.14
N ALA A 58 6.38 -1.01 -0.24
CA ALA A 58 7.83 -1.19 -0.17
C ALA A 58 8.25 -2.03 1.04
N ASP A 59 9.39 -2.69 0.91
CA ASP A 59 10.10 -3.33 2.01
C ASP A 59 10.98 -2.34 2.81
N ALA A 60 11.78 -2.86 3.73
CA ALA A 60 12.65 -2.06 4.59
C ALA A 60 13.72 -1.25 3.82
N THR A 61 13.96 -1.53 2.54
CA THR A 61 14.89 -0.74 1.70
C THR A 61 14.25 0.52 1.12
N GLY A 62 12.93 0.69 1.27
CA GLY A 62 12.17 1.77 0.62
C GLY A 62 11.82 1.50 -0.83
N LEU A 63 12.22 0.35 -1.37
CA LEU A 63 11.85 -0.19 -2.67
C LEU A 63 11.19 -1.57 -2.50
N GLN A 64 11.17 -2.38 -3.55
CA GLN A 64 10.60 -3.74 -3.55
C GLN A 64 11.72 -4.75 -3.83
N THR A 65 12.71 -4.77 -2.95
CA THR A 65 13.95 -5.52 -3.14
C THR A 65 13.79 -7.02 -2.85
N PHE A 66 12.92 -7.36 -1.88
CA PHE A 66 12.79 -8.73 -1.37
C PHE A 66 11.36 -9.29 -1.53
N PRO A 67 10.76 -9.32 -2.72
CA PRO A 67 9.37 -9.75 -2.90
C PRO A 67 9.13 -11.17 -2.38
N GLU A 68 10.04 -12.10 -2.62
CA GLU A 68 9.90 -13.49 -2.15
C GLU A 68 9.89 -13.61 -0.62
N TYR A 69 10.62 -12.74 0.10
CA TYR A 69 10.62 -12.75 1.56
C TYR A 69 9.28 -12.25 2.13
N TYR A 70 8.63 -11.30 1.46
CA TYR A 70 7.36 -10.71 1.91
C TYR A 70 6.14 -11.47 1.40
N LYS A 71 6.29 -12.46 0.52
CA LYS A 71 5.20 -13.18 -0.13
C LYS A 71 4.24 -13.84 0.86
N GLU A 72 4.76 -14.45 1.91
CA GLU A 72 3.96 -15.13 2.95
C GLU A 72 3.43 -14.16 4.05
N GLY A 73 3.69 -12.87 3.90
CA GLY A 73 3.26 -11.83 4.83
C GLY A 73 2.41 -10.76 4.15
N LEU A 74 2.88 -9.52 4.18
CA LEU A 74 2.29 -8.41 3.43
C LEU A 74 3.07 -8.23 2.13
N SER A 75 2.55 -8.79 1.05
CA SER A 75 3.19 -8.79 -0.27
C SER A 75 3.55 -7.39 -0.75
N LEU A 76 4.72 -7.27 -1.36
CA LEU A 76 5.13 -6.04 -2.03
C LEU A 76 4.38 -5.91 -3.35
N GLY A 77 3.99 -4.70 -3.74
CA GLY A 77 3.27 -4.54 -4.98
C GLY A 77 3.08 -3.10 -5.41
N THR A 78 2.84 -2.95 -6.70
CA THR A 78 2.50 -1.68 -7.35
C THR A 78 1.15 -1.85 -8.02
N TYR A 79 0.16 -1.07 -7.58
CA TYR A 79 -1.23 -1.20 -8.03
C TYR A 79 -1.83 0.16 -8.36
N SER A 80 -2.73 0.17 -9.36
CA SER A 80 -3.54 1.34 -9.70
C SER A 80 -5.01 0.98 -9.85
N GLU A 81 -5.88 1.98 -9.72
CA GLU A 81 -7.33 1.81 -9.88
C GLU A 81 -7.74 1.36 -11.28
N TRP A 82 -6.95 1.66 -12.31
CA TRP A 82 -7.20 1.23 -13.70
C TRP A 82 -6.65 -0.16 -14.02
N GLY A 83 -5.76 -0.67 -13.17
CA GLY A 83 -5.05 -1.94 -13.38
C GLY A 83 -5.93 -3.15 -13.04
N TRP A 84 -7.04 -3.35 -13.76
CA TRP A 84 -7.94 -4.47 -13.58
C TRP A 84 -8.11 -5.25 -14.88
N HIS A 85 -8.30 -6.56 -14.73
CA HIS A 85 -8.62 -7.45 -15.83
C HIS A 85 -9.76 -8.39 -15.42
N SER A 86 -10.52 -8.86 -16.40
CA SER A 86 -11.53 -9.91 -16.22
C SER A 86 -11.44 -10.92 -17.34
N PHE A 87 -11.43 -12.19 -16.99
CA PHE A 87 -11.63 -13.24 -17.98
C PHE A 87 -13.07 -13.21 -18.51
N PRO A 88 -13.30 -13.61 -19.77
CA PRO A 88 -14.64 -13.73 -20.31
C PRO A 88 -15.50 -14.71 -19.50
N ASN A 89 -16.73 -14.33 -19.20
CA ASN A 89 -17.74 -15.20 -18.56
C ASN A 89 -18.37 -16.14 -19.59
N LYS A 90 -17.63 -17.15 -20.03
CA LYS A 90 -18.07 -18.09 -21.08
C LYS A 90 -19.24 -18.96 -20.65
N GLU A 91 -19.34 -19.25 -19.36
CA GLU A 91 -20.38 -20.09 -18.75
C GLU A 91 -21.63 -19.29 -18.37
N ASP A 92 -21.63 -17.98 -18.62
CA ASP A 92 -22.74 -17.07 -18.30
C ASP A 92 -23.18 -17.16 -16.82
N TYR A 93 -22.20 -17.22 -15.90
CA TYR A 93 -22.49 -17.21 -14.46
C TYR A 93 -23.22 -15.95 -14.04
N LYS A 94 -24.21 -16.09 -13.17
CA LYS A 94 -25.00 -14.99 -12.63
C LYS A 94 -24.72 -14.82 -11.14
N ILE A 95 -24.66 -13.58 -10.67
CA ILE A 95 -24.44 -13.30 -9.25
C ILE A 95 -25.50 -13.94 -8.36
N VAL A 96 -26.73 -14.12 -8.86
CA VAL A 96 -27.82 -14.80 -8.13
C VAL A 96 -27.49 -16.25 -7.78
N GLU A 97 -26.61 -16.91 -8.53
CA GLU A 97 -26.15 -18.28 -8.26
C GLU A 97 -25.25 -18.38 -7.03
N THR A 98 -24.72 -17.24 -6.56
CA THR A 98 -23.87 -17.17 -5.36
C THR A 98 -24.60 -16.70 -4.12
N LEU A 99 -25.88 -16.29 -4.26
CA LEU A 99 -26.65 -15.73 -3.15
C LEU A 99 -27.18 -16.84 -2.23
N GLN A 100 -27.05 -16.59 -0.93
CA GLN A 100 -27.67 -17.43 0.12
C GLN A 100 -28.41 -16.57 1.14
N ASP A 101 -29.46 -17.14 1.70
CA ASP A 101 -30.25 -16.51 2.76
C ASP A 101 -29.67 -16.90 4.13
N HIS A 102 -29.20 -15.90 4.86
CA HIS A 102 -28.71 -16.04 6.22
C HIS A 102 -29.60 -15.24 7.17
N PRO A 103 -30.53 -15.90 7.88
CA PRO A 103 -31.38 -15.21 8.81
C PRO A 103 -30.56 -14.56 9.94
N LEU A 104 -30.82 -13.28 10.20
CA LEU A 104 -30.19 -12.50 11.25
C LEU A 104 -31.20 -12.23 12.39
N PRO A 105 -30.76 -12.04 13.65
CA PRO A 105 -31.63 -11.62 14.74
C PRO A 105 -32.40 -10.34 14.38
N GLY A 106 -33.72 -10.41 14.37
CA GLY A 106 -34.60 -9.29 13.99
C GLY A 106 -34.81 -9.08 12.48
N HIS A 107 -34.05 -9.83 11.62
CA HIS A 107 -34.16 -9.78 10.18
C HIS A 107 -34.22 -11.23 9.64
N PRO A 108 -35.43 -11.77 9.32
CA PRO A 108 -35.59 -13.16 8.91
C PRO A 108 -34.93 -13.52 7.58
N HIS A 109 -34.59 -12.50 6.77
CA HIS A 109 -33.95 -12.68 5.48
C HIS A 109 -32.74 -11.76 5.36
N GLY A 110 -31.55 -12.37 5.19
CA GLY A 110 -30.30 -11.68 4.92
C GLY A 110 -29.62 -12.29 3.72
N ILE A 111 -30.03 -11.88 2.49
CA ILE A 111 -29.53 -12.45 1.24
C ILE A 111 -28.24 -11.74 0.82
N TYR A 112 -27.15 -12.48 0.72
CA TYR A 112 -25.86 -11.97 0.21
C TYR A 112 -25.05 -13.06 -0.51
N ALA A 113 -24.09 -12.62 -1.32
CA ALA A 113 -23.19 -13.53 -2.03
C ALA A 113 -22.19 -14.16 -1.06
N VAL A 114 -22.01 -15.47 -1.15
CA VAL A 114 -21.09 -16.24 -0.31
C VAL A 114 -19.98 -16.88 -1.15
N GLN A 115 -18.85 -17.13 -0.50
CA GLN A 115 -17.70 -17.75 -1.13
C GLN A 115 -17.95 -19.24 -1.46
N PHE A 116 -18.68 -19.93 -0.60
CA PHE A 116 -19.01 -21.35 -0.73
C PHE A 116 -20.51 -21.54 -0.68
N PRO A 117 -21.23 -21.24 -1.79
CA PRO A 117 -22.67 -21.38 -1.82
C PRO A 117 -23.07 -22.85 -1.72
N GLU A 118 -24.15 -23.10 -1.00
CA GLU A 118 -24.81 -24.40 -1.01
C GLU A 118 -25.54 -24.62 -2.35
N GLY A 119 -25.82 -25.90 -2.68
CA GLY A 119 -26.59 -26.25 -3.86
C GLY A 119 -25.77 -26.89 -4.98
N PRO A 120 -26.16 -26.71 -6.25
CA PRO A 120 -25.49 -27.32 -7.38
C PRO A 120 -24.01 -26.90 -7.50
N GLU A 121 -23.14 -27.77 -8.01
CA GLU A 121 -21.71 -27.48 -8.28
C GLU A 121 -21.52 -26.21 -9.12
N ARG A 122 -22.47 -25.90 -9.98
CA ARG A 122 -22.46 -24.65 -10.77
C ARG A 122 -22.41 -23.39 -9.89
N ASN A 123 -23.07 -23.41 -8.72
CA ASN A 123 -23.06 -22.28 -7.79
C ASN A 123 -21.65 -22.04 -7.23
N ALA A 124 -20.93 -23.10 -6.88
CA ALA A 124 -19.54 -23.01 -6.45
C ALA A 124 -18.63 -22.44 -7.55
N LYS A 125 -18.78 -22.94 -8.78
CA LYS A 125 -18.04 -22.42 -9.95
C LYS A 125 -18.37 -20.96 -10.26
N ALA A 126 -19.63 -20.55 -10.09
CA ALA A 126 -20.02 -19.15 -10.20
C ALA A 126 -19.33 -18.28 -9.14
N ALA A 127 -19.32 -18.74 -7.87
CA ALA A 127 -18.65 -18.03 -6.79
C ALA A 127 -17.13 -17.90 -7.03
N GLU A 128 -16.46 -18.96 -7.48
CA GLU A 128 -15.05 -18.93 -7.86
C GLU A 128 -14.81 -17.90 -8.98
N TRP A 129 -15.63 -17.91 -10.03
CA TRP A 129 -15.49 -16.96 -11.13
C TRP A 129 -15.68 -15.52 -10.66
N PHE A 130 -16.71 -15.23 -9.86
CA PHE A 130 -16.93 -13.87 -9.33
C PHE A 130 -15.86 -13.42 -8.33
N ARG A 131 -15.22 -14.34 -7.61
CA ARG A 131 -14.07 -14.02 -6.75
C ARG A 131 -12.82 -13.69 -7.55
N ALA A 132 -12.60 -14.40 -8.65
CA ALA A 132 -11.45 -14.19 -9.51
C ALA A 132 -11.62 -13.00 -10.47
N ASN A 133 -12.83 -12.43 -10.61
CA ASN A 133 -13.10 -11.40 -11.62
C ASN A 133 -13.99 -10.27 -11.07
N PRO A 134 -13.62 -9.01 -11.29
CA PRO A 134 -12.34 -8.58 -11.85
C PRO A 134 -11.19 -8.81 -10.87
N HIS A 135 -9.97 -9.01 -11.36
CA HIS A 135 -8.77 -9.11 -10.56
C HIS A 135 -7.80 -7.96 -10.84
N ARG A 136 -7.00 -7.62 -9.84
CA ARG A 136 -6.00 -6.58 -9.98
C ARG A 136 -4.79 -7.08 -10.76
N LEU A 137 -4.19 -6.16 -11.50
CA LEU A 137 -2.91 -6.37 -12.16
C LEU A 137 -1.81 -5.75 -11.31
N HIS A 138 -0.81 -6.53 -10.97
CA HIS A 138 0.43 -6.02 -10.39
C HIS A 138 1.24 -5.35 -11.51
N LEU A 139 1.51 -4.05 -11.37
CA LEU A 139 2.10 -3.24 -12.44
C LEU A 139 3.62 -3.43 -12.59
N GLY A 140 4.27 -4.01 -11.60
CA GLY A 140 5.70 -4.29 -11.62
C GLY A 140 6.38 -4.03 -10.29
N ASN A 141 7.58 -4.58 -10.13
CA ASN A 141 8.47 -4.35 -9.00
C ASN A 141 9.63 -3.45 -9.40
N ILE A 142 9.99 -2.55 -8.47
CA ILE A 142 11.20 -1.73 -8.53
C ILE A 142 12.01 -2.05 -7.29
N GLY A 143 13.20 -2.63 -7.44
CA GLY A 143 14.01 -3.05 -6.31
C GLY A 143 15.51 -2.98 -6.60
N PHE A 144 16.32 -3.11 -5.58
CA PHE A 144 17.77 -3.24 -5.77
C PHE A 144 18.10 -4.64 -6.27
N ASP A 145 18.93 -4.71 -7.30
CA ASP A 145 19.48 -5.97 -7.78
C ASP A 145 20.63 -6.44 -6.88
N SER A 146 20.74 -7.76 -6.72
CA SER A 146 21.88 -8.40 -6.06
C SER A 146 22.04 -8.08 -4.56
N LEU A 147 21.02 -7.55 -3.88
CA LEU A 147 20.98 -7.44 -2.43
C LEU A 147 20.34 -8.71 -1.84
N ALA A 148 20.95 -9.25 -0.80
CA ALA A 148 20.35 -10.29 0.02
C ALA A 148 19.88 -9.70 1.37
N VAL A 149 18.85 -10.29 1.96
CA VAL A 149 18.34 -9.90 3.29
C VAL A 149 19.47 -9.89 4.33
N SER A 150 20.39 -10.87 4.26
CA SER A 150 21.53 -11.00 5.16
C SER A 150 22.59 -9.90 5.00
N ASP A 151 22.61 -9.18 3.88
CA ASP A 151 23.60 -8.12 3.61
C ASP A 151 23.21 -6.77 4.22
N ILE A 152 21.99 -6.66 4.76
CA ILE A 152 21.40 -5.41 5.25
C ILE A 152 21.38 -5.40 6.78
N THR A 153 21.87 -4.32 7.36
CA THR A 153 21.90 -4.09 8.81
C THR A 153 21.55 -2.64 9.14
N GLU A 154 21.35 -2.34 10.42
CA GLU A 154 21.06 -0.99 10.93
C GLU A 154 19.90 -0.31 10.21
N ILE A 155 18.79 -1.04 10.09
CA ILE A 155 17.59 -0.56 9.43
C ILE A 155 16.89 0.47 10.30
N ASP A 156 16.58 1.61 9.68
CA ASP A 156 15.77 2.69 10.23
C ASP A 156 14.86 3.23 9.14
N GLN A 157 13.59 2.79 9.15
CA GLN A 157 12.61 3.20 8.16
C GLN A 157 11.41 3.86 8.84
N THR A 158 11.03 5.02 8.36
CA THR A 158 9.88 5.77 8.88
C THR A 158 8.97 6.23 7.73
N LEU A 159 7.67 5.99 7.87
CA LEU A 159 6.66 6.59 7.00
C LEU A 159 6.18 7.90 7.61
N ASP A 160 6.54 9.03 7.00
CA ASP A 160 5.95 10.34 7.32
C ASP A 160 4.52 10.39 6.73
N MET A 161 3.53 10.03 7.55
CA MET A 161 2.11 9.99 7.13
C MET A 161 1.55 11.37 6.82
N TRP A 162 2.17 12.46 7.31
CA TRP A 162 1.72 13.81 7.00
C TRP A 162 2.10 14.24 5.58
N LYS A 163 3.26 13.78 5.12
CA LYS A 163 3.78 14.10 3.79
C LYS A 163 3.51 13.00 2.75
N GLY A 164 3.26 11.76 3.19
CA GLY A 164 3.20 10.60 2.32
C GLY A 164 4.59 10.18 1.80
N GLU A 165 5.64 10.38 2.60
CA GLU A 165 7.02 10.05 2.26
C GLU A 165 7.53 8.90 3.12
N LEU A 166 8.15 7.91 2.50
CA LEU A 166 8.84 6.81 3.14
C LEU A 166 10.33 7.08 3.14
N HIS A 167 10.91 7.20 4.33
CA HIS A 167 12.33 7.42 4.54
C HIS A 167 12.95 6.14 5.05
N SER A 168 13.91 5.58 4.30
CA SER A 168 14.62 4.35 4.64
C SER A 168 16.10 4.60 4.74
N HIS A 169 16.70 4.18 5.83
CA HIS A 169 18.14 4.16 6.03
C HIS A 169 18.56 2.76 6.43
N PHE A 170 19.67 2.26 5.86
CA PHE A 170 20.23 0.97 6.20
C PHE A 170 21.71 0.91 5.82
N LEU A 171 22.44 -0.05 6.35
CA LEU A 171 23.78 -0.39 5.90
C LEU A 171 23.72 -1.60 4.96
N TRP A 172 24.27 -1.46 3.78
CA TRP A 172 24.56 -2.57 2.87
C TRP A 172 26.06 -2.84 2.87
N ARG A 173 26.46 -4.00 3.41
CA ARG A 173 27.87 -4.35 3.57
C ARG A 173 28.69 -3.25 4.26
N LYS A 174 28.13 -2.67 5.31
CA LYS A 174 28.67 -1.55 6.11
C LYS A 174 28.71 -0.19 5.37
N LEU A 175 28.19 -0.07 4.17
CA LEU A 175 28.06 1.21 3.47
C LEU A 175 26.64 1.77 3.67
N PRO A 176 26.52 3.05 4.02
CA PRO A 176 25.21 3.65 4.25
C PRO A 176 24.44 3.82 2.95
N VAL A 177 23.16 3.50 3.01
CA VAL A 177 22.18 3.70 1.93
C VAL A 177 21.00 4.45 2.52
N THR A 178 20.57 5.51 1.85
CA THR A 178 19.36 6.26 2.18
C THR A 178 18.45 6.30 0.97
N VAL A 179 17.18 5.97 1.19
CA VAL A 179 16.15 5.98 0.16
C VAL A 179 14.98 6.82 0.65
N THR A 180 14.49 7.73 -0.18
CA THR A 180 13.24 8.44 0.06
C THR A 180 12.29 8.12 -1.08
N THR A 181 11.14 7.53 -0.75
CA THR A 181 10.13 7.08 -1.71
C THR A 181 8.82 7.83 -1.45
N SER A 182 8.18 8.28 -2.51
CA SER A 182 6.89 8.97 -2.46
C SER A 182 6.08 8.73 -3.73
N CYS A 183 4.77 8.92 -3.64
CA CYS A 183 3.89 8.93 -4.80
C CYS A 183 3.43 10.35 -5.11
N ASN A 184 3.23 10.63 -6.40
CA ASN A 184 2.63 11.90 -6.82
C ASN A 184 1.14 11.92 -6.42
N GLY A 185 0.66 13.08 -5.91
CA GLY A 185 -0.72 13.23 -5.44
C GLY A 185 -1.78 13.15 -6.55
N ASP A 186 -1.43 13.53 -7.78
CA ASP A 186 -2.36 13.71 -8.89
C ASP A 186 -2.19 12.68 -10.02
N SER A 187 -1.14 11.88 -9.98
CA SER A 187 -0.82 10.91 -11.04
C SER A 187 -0.18 9.64 -10.50
N ASP A 188 -0.27 8.55 -11.27
CA ASP A 188 0.26 7.22 -10.95
C ASP A 188 1.78 7.19 -11.17
N ILE A 189 2.49 7.96 -10.36
CA ILE A 189 3.94 8.05 -10.40
C ILE A 189 4.49 7.76 -9.01
N VAL A 190 5.39 6.80 -8.92
CA VAL A 190 6.28 6.61 -7.77
C VAL A 190 7.65 7.21 -8.08
N SER A 191 8.21 7.91 -7.11
CA SER A 191 9.54 8.50 -7.18
C SER A 191 10.39 7.97 -6.04
N ALA A 192 11.61 7.56 -6.34
CA ALA A 192 12.58 7.14 -5.33
C ALA A 192 13.90 7.90 -5.55
N SER A 193 14.39 8.52 -4.48
CA SER A 193 15.72 9.12 -4.43
C SER A 193 16.65 8.23 -3.62
N VAL A 194 17.74 7.79 -4.22
CA VAL A 194 18.73 6.89 -3.59
C VAL A 194 20.05 7.63 -3.42
N SER A 195 20.58 7.62 -2.20
CA SER A 195 21.89 8.17 -1.88
C SER A 195 22.76 7.10 -1.22
N SER A 196 23.92 6.81 -1.80
CA SER A 196 24.91 5.88 -1.26
C SER A 196 26.27 6.12 -1.90
N SER A 197 27.33 5.75 -1.20
CA SER A 197 28.68 5.61 -1.78
C SER A 197 28.90 4.26 -2.49
N ALA A 198 27.98 3.31 -2.29
CA ALA A 198 28.02 2.03 -2.96
C ALA A 198 27.47 2.13 -4.39
N LYS A 199 28.00 1.32 -5.32
CA LYS A 199 27.37 1.10 -6.62
C LYS A 199 26.18 0.15 -6.43
N LEU A 200 24.98 0.71 -6.50
CA LEU A 200 23.72 -0.04 -6.43
C LEU A 200 23.08 -0.05 -7.82
N ALA A 201 22.62 -1.21 -8.24
CA ALA A 201 21.78 -1.35 -9.42
C ALA A 201 20.32 -1.44 -8.99
N VAL A 202 19.42 -0.80 -9.73
CA VAL A 202 17.96 -0.90 -9.55
C VAL A 202 17.40 -1.65 -10.74
N GLY A 203 16.67 -2.72 -10.46
CA GLY A 203 15.95 -3.50 -11.44
C GLY A 203 14.46 -3.15 -11.45
N ILE A 204 13.86 -3.21 -12.63
CA ILE A 204 12.40 -3.14 -12.81
C ILE A 204 11.96 -4.47 -13.41
N ARG A 205 10.96 -5.10 -12.81
CA ARG A 205 10.44 -6.41 -13.24
C ARG A 205 8.93 -6.30 -13.43
N PHE A 206 8.44 -6.94 -14.46
CA PHE A 206 7.01 -7.00 -14.78
C PHE A 206 6.53 -8.45 -14.67
N PRO A 207 5.56 -8.76 -13.79
CA PRO A 207 5.00 -10.10 -13.71
C PRO A 207 3.94 -10.32 -14.77
N TYR A 208 3.64 -11.58 -15.07
CA TYR A 208 2.44 -11.95 -15.80
C TYR A 208 1.30 -12.25 -14.81
N PRO A 209 0.06 -11.76 -15.01
CA PRO A 209 -1.02 -11.98 -14.07
C PRO A 209 -1.55 -13.41 -14.14
N THR A 210 -1.76 -14.04 -12.99
CA THR A 210 -2.38 -15.38 -12.90
C THR A 210 -3.88 -15.35 -13.01
N GLY A 211 -4.51 -14.21 -12.67
CA GLY A 211 -5.96 -14.07 -12.58
C GLY A 211 -6.57 -14.67 -11.33
N GLU A 212 -5.76 -15.08 -10.36
CA GLU A 212 -6.22 -15.59 -9.07
C GLU A 212 -6.70 -14.46 -8.16
N ALA A 213 -7.63 -14.77 -7.25
CA ALA A 213 -8.18 -13.81 -6.30
C ALA A 213 -7.35 -13.69 -5.02
N ALA A 214 -6.42 -14.63 -4.82
CA ALA A 214 -5.55 -14.71 -3.64
C ALA A 214 -4.13 -14.26 -4.00
N ASP A 215 -3.33 -13.96 -2.98
CA ASP A 215 -1.94 -13.53 -3.08
C ASP A 215 -1.75 -12.22 -3.86
N ASP A 216 -0.56 -12.04 -4.39
CA ASP A 216 -0.22 -10.96 -5.29
C ASP A 216 -0.66 -11.23 -6.75
N ALA A 217 -1.24 -12.40 -7.02
CA ALA A 217 -1.73 -12.87 -8.33
C ALA A 217 -0.70 -12.73 -9.45
N THR A 218 0.59 -12.96 -9.16
CA THR A 218 1.71 -12.77 -10.07
C THR A 218 2.41 -14.07 -10.45
N CYS A 219 2.81 -14.17 -11.70
CA CYS A 219 3.72 -15.19 -12.19
C CYS A 219 5.01 -14.52 -12.68
N TRP A 220 6.11 -14.75 -11.96
CA TRP A 220 7.41 -14.16 -12.25
C TRP A 220 8.28 -15.03 -13.17
N THR A 221 7.76 -16.18 -13.63
CA THR A 221 8.46 -17.15 -14.46
C THR A 221 7.81 -17.34 -15.84
N ALA A 222 6.88 -16.46 -16.21
CA ALA A 222 6.17 -16.50 -17.49
C ALA A 222 6.76 -15.47 -18.48
N ASP A 223 8.09 -15.46 -18.62
CA ASP A 223 8.82 -14.50 -19.45
C ASP A 223 8.49 -14.60 -20.94
N ASP A 224 7.95 -15.73 -21.40
CA ASP A 224 7.50 -15.99 -22.77
C ASP A 224 6.10 -15.43 -23.06
N CYS A 225 5.37 -15.01 -22.04
CA CYS A 225 4.01 -14.47 -22.16
C CYS A 225 3.96 -12.96 -22.43
N HIS A 226 5.07 -12.24 -22.27
CA HIS A 226 5.17 -10.80 -22.52
C HIS A 226 6.59 -10.41 -22.98
N SER A 227 6.72 -9.18 -23.49
CA SER A 227 8.02 -8.61 -23.85
C SER A 227 8.14 -7.20 -23.29
N THR A 228 9.38 -6.78 -23.06
CA THR A 228 9.69 -5.43 -22.58
C THR A 228 10.68 -4.77 -23.54
N ASP A 229 10.28 -3.63 -24.10
CA ASP A 229 11.13 -2.81 -24.95
C ASP A 229 11.67 -1.62 -24.18
N ILE A 230 12.99 -1.43 -24.21
CA ILE A 230 13.65 -0.27 -23.60
C ILE A 230 13.87 0.78 -24.66
N ILE A 231 13.20 1.92 -24.53
CA ILE A 231 13.38 3.05 -25.43
C ILE A 231 14.22 4.11 -24.72
N LEU A 232 15.43 4.33 -25.22
CA LEU A 232 16.32 5.39 -24.74
C LEU A 232 15.98 6.68 -25.48
N SER A 233 15.41 7.67 -24.79
CA SER A 233 15.07 8.96 -25.37
C SER A 233 16.18 10.01 -25.25
N GLU A 234 17.07 9.86 -24.26
CA GLU A 234 18.21 10.74 -24.02
C GLU A 234 19.34 9.97 -23.33
N PRO A 235 20.62 10.44 -23.39
CA PRO A 235 21.81 9.71 -22.89
C PRO A 235 21.79 9.31 -21.40
N GLN A 236 20.82 9.72 -20.61
CA GLN A 236 20.69 9.40 -19.18
C GLN A 236 19.24 9.10 -18.73
N ARG A 237 18.32 8.97 -19.68
CA ARG A 237 16.90 8.67 -19.39
C ARG A 237 16.46 7.46 -20.18
N ALA A 238 15.95 6.45 -19.50
CA ALA A 238 15.30 5.29 -20.10
C ALA A 238 13.79 5.38 -19.91
N LEU A 239 13.03 5.20 -20.98
CA LEU A 239 11.60 4.93 -20.94
C LEU A 239 11.40 3.43 -21.18
N ILE A 240 10.80 2.74 -20.23
CA ILE A 240 10.43 1.32 -20.35
C ILE A 240 8.94 1.29 -20.72
N ARG A 241 8.61 0.54 -21.76
CA ARG A 241 7.24 0.32 -22.22
C ARG A 241 6.90 -1.14 -22.23
#